data_2d21741d2c47fb1289bb2e078d65d149
#
_entry.id   2d21741d2c47fb1289bb2e078d65d149
#
_cell.length_a   1.000
_cell.length_b   1.000
_cell.length_c   1.000
_cell.angle_alpha   90.00
_cell.angle_beta   90.00
_cell.angle_gamma   90.00
#
_symmetry.space_group_name_H-M   'P 1'
#
loop_
_entity.id
_entity.type
_entity.pdbx_description
1 polymer ?
#
loop_
_entity_poly.entity_id
_entity_poly.type
_entity_poly.pdbx_seq_one_letter_code
_entity_poly.pdbx_strand_id
1 'polypeptide(L)'
;NFPVCYGEKGLIRAEARCQAEGNLISFQAGSVVNVIPSKAEALVGEVTLEEAERRMKGKERITVSQEGTFVKITASGISRHAAFPEGSVNAVYVLAEALTSSGILTGKSHEAVRGLMILTGDDYGQGAGIPFEDSESGKLTCIGSVVQMEDGVLSVSFDVRYPVTINGKEVEKAFEKQVSSLGFQFEMGESSSPAYVPLNHPYIPVLSGICDYVQGKHYEPYTMGGGTYSRHLPAAIGFGPGVPDAPNPFENGHGQGHQPDECVPLDMLLKGVKTYIFALMELDQIL
;
A
#
# COMPACT_ATOMS: atom_id res chain seq x y z
N ASN A 1 -14.97 -4.65 -12.22
CA ASN A 1 -14.15 -5.71 -11.67
C ASN A 1 -14.83 -7.06 -11.83
N PHE A 2 -14.13 -7.99 -12.39
CA PHE A 2 -14.64 -9.32 -12.63
C PHE A 2 -13.73 -10.38 -12.06
N PRO A 3 -14.33 -11.46 -11.79
CA PRO A 3 -15.75 -11.82 -12.04
C PRO A 3 -16.73 -11.15 -11.07
N VAL A 4 -16.64 -11.43 -9.79
CA VAL A 4 -17.52 -10.88 -8.74
C VAL A 4 -16.63 -10.45 -7.57
N CYS A 5 -16.62 -9.18 -7.26
CA CYS A 5 -15.93 -8.66 -6.09
C CYS A 5 -16.94 -8.54 -4.94
N TYR A 6 -16.86 -9.45 -3.96
CA TYR A 6 -17.76 -9.47 -2.82
C TYR A 6 -17.22 -8.73 -1.59
N GLY A 7 -16.00 -8.22 -1.65
CA GLY A 7 -15.42 -7.45 -0.56
C GLY A 7 -14.28 -6.54 -0.99
N GLU A 8 -14.26 -5.35 -0.40
CA GLU A 8 -13.19 -4.36 -0.51
C GLU A 8 -12.64 -4.08 0.88
N LYS A 9 -11.32 -4.20 1.06
CA LYS A 9 -10.65 -3.94 2.34
C LYS A 9 -10.95 -2.52 2.83
N GLY A 10 -11.01 -2.37 4.15
CA GLY A 10 -11.04 -1.05 4.77
C GLY A 10 -9.75 -0.27 4.52
N LEU A 11 -9.83 1.03 4.60
CA LEU A 11 -8.71 1.94 4.42
C LEU A 11 -8.49 2.77 5.69
N ILE A 12 -7.24 2.89 6.10
CA ILE A 12 -6.78 3.88 7.08
C ILE A 12 -5.59 4.61 6.45
N ARG A 13 -5.68 5.93 6.39
CA ARG A 13 -4.55 6.82 6.17
C ARG A 13 -4.14 7.43 7.49
N ALA A 14 -2.88 7.36 7.81
CA ALA A 14 -2.37 7.91 9.05
C ALA A 14 -1.01 8.55 8.84
N GLU A 15 -0.63 9.42 9.73
CA GLU A 15 0.70 10.02 9.79
C GLU A 15 1.31 9.81 11.18
N ALA A 16 2.61 9.51 11.18
CA ALA A 16 3.39 9.46 12.42
C ALA A 16 4.52 10.49 12.35
N ARG A 17 4.70 11.28 13.43
CA ARG A 17 5.69 12.37 13.51
C ARG A 17 6.52 12.26 14.78
N CYS A 18 7.82 12.54 14.67
CA CYS A 18 8.67 12.62 15.86
C CYS A 18 9.78 13.66 15.68
N GLN A 19 10.35 14.11 16.81
CA GLN A 19 11.55 14.94 16.81
C GLN A 19 12.76 14.10 16.45
N ALA A 20 13.57 14.57 15.49
CA ALA A 20 14.74 13.89 14.97
C ALA A 20 16.02 14.75 15.11
N GLU A 21 16.14 15.49 16.21
CA GLU A 21 17.31 16.34 16.48
C GLU A 21 18.60 15.53 16.52
N GLY A 22 19.61 15.98 15.78
CA GLY A 22 20.90 15.32 15.66
C GLY A 22 21.60 15.70 14.35
N ASN A 23 22.37 14.80 13.80
CA ASN A 23 23.10 15.04 12.56
C ASN A 23 22.32 14.63 11.29
N LEU A 24 21.09 14.13 11.38
CA LEU A 24 20.19 13.98 10.23
C LEU A 24 19.64 15.35 9.85
N ILE A 25 19.95 15.81 8.64
CA ILE A 25 19.55 17.13 8.12
C ILE A 25 18.25 17.02 7.32
N SER A 26 18.10 15.96 6.54
CA SER A 26 16.87 15.68 5.81
C SER A 26 16.66 14.19 5.61
N PHE A 27 15.40 13.80 5.44
CA PHE A 27 14.97 12.48 4.98
C PHE A 27 13.79 12.68 4.04
N GLN A 28 13.88 12.17 2.81
CA GLN A 28 12.82 12.31 1.82
C GLN A 28 12.59 11.00 1.07
N ALA A 29 11.33 10.60 0.94
CA ALA A 29 10.93 9.45 0.14
C ALA A 29 9.48 9.59 -0.32
N GLY A 30 9.17 9.06 -1.50
CA GLY A 30 7.83 8.98 -2.03
C GLY A 30 7.18 10.34 -2.33
N SER A 31 6.09 10.31 -3.06
CA SER A 31 5.26 11.48 -3.37
C SER A 31 3.77 11.14 -3.35
N VAL A 32 3.44 9.84 -3.33
CA VAL A 32 2.07 9.33 -3.38
C VAL A 32 1.90 8.26 -2.32
N VAL A 33 0.90 8.40 -1.45
CA VAL A 33 0.74 7.57 -0.23
C VAL A 33 0.43 6.11 -0.54
N ASN A 34 -0.26 5.81 -1.65
CA ASN A 34 -0.62 4.44 -2.04
C ASN A 34 0.41 3.75 -2.95
N VAL A 35 1.64 4.27 -3.00
CA VAL A 35 2.74 3.71 -3.82
C VAL A 35 3.95 3.46 -2.93
N ILE A 36 4.49 2.25 -2.96
CA ILE A 36 5.74 1.90 -2.28
C ILE A 36 6.89 2.64 -2.97
N PRO A 37 7.67 3.46 -2.25
CA PRO A 37 8.70 4.28 -2.87
C PRO A 37 9.88 3.44 -3.35
N SER A 38 10.32 3.69 -4.58
CA SER A 38 11.52 3.10 -5.17
C SER A 38 12.80 3.88 -4.90
N LYS A 39 12.69 5.05 -4.26
CA LYS A 39 13.83 5.90 -3.89
C LYS A 39 13.59 6.55 -2.54
N ALA A 40 14.65 6.60 -1.71
CA ALA A 40 14.69 7.39 -0.49
C ALA A 40 16.07 8.05 -0.38
N GLU A 41 16.13 9.27 0.14
CA GLU A 41 17.34 10.07 0.27
C GLU A 41 17.43 10.68 1.67
N ALA A 42 18.63 10.70 2.23
CA ALA A 42 18.93 11.41 3.48
C ALA A 42 20.19 12.26 3.31
N LEU A 43 20.18 13.43 3.94
CA LEU A 43 21.37 14.25 4.14
C LEU A 43 21.83 14.12 5.60
N VAL A 44 23.11 13.81 5.79
CA VAL A 44 23.73 13.64 7.10
C VAL A 44 24.85 14.64 7.25
N GLY A 45 24.81 15.40 8.34
CA GLY A 45 25.85 16.33 8.74
C GLY A 45 26.89 15.69 9.66
N GLU A 46 27.93 16.46 10.00
CA GLU A 46 28.97 16.06 10.98
C GLU A 46 29.66 14.72 10.67
N VAL A 47 29.72 14.36 9.41
CA VAL A 47 30.38 13.15 8.90
C VAL A 47 31.09 13.45 7.59
N THR A 48 32.26 12.85 7.37
CA THR A 48 32.99 12.98 6.09
C THR A 48 32.48 11.95 5.09
N LEU A 49 32.66 12.23 3.78
CA LEU A 49 32.31 11.29 2.72
C LEU A 49 33.01 9.94 2.91
N GLU A 50 34.32 9.96 3.18
CA GLU A 50 35.14 8.75 3.40
C GLU A 50 34.58 7.90 4.56
N GLU A 51 34.21 8.52 5.67
CA GLU A 51 33.62 7.84 6.82
C GLU A 51 32.27 7.23 6.47
N ALA A 52 31.41 7.97 5.74
CA ALA A 52 30.11 7.48 5.30
C ALA A 52 30.25 6.31 4.33
N GLU A 53 31.14 6.40 3.33
CA GLU A 53 31.43 5.30 2.41
C GLU A 53 31.92 4.05 3.15
N ARG A 54 32.80 4.22 4.13
CA ARG A 54 33.30 3.12 4.97
C ARG A 54 32.17 2.45 5.76
N ARG A 55 31.26 3.23 6.35
CA ARG A 55 30.14 2.72 7.15
C ARG A 55 29.03 2.08 6.30
N MET A 56 28.86 2.54 5.07
CA MET A 56 27.87 2.00 4.11
C MET A 56 28.42 0.85 3.27
N LYS A 57 29.70 0.54 3.39
CA LYS A 57 30.35 -0.52 2.59
C LYS A 57 29.64 -1.88 2.79
N GLY A 58 29.26 -2.50 1.67
CA GLY A 58 28.58 -3.80 1.63
C GLY A 58 27.07 -3.74 1.86
N LYS A 59 26.48 -2.55 2.07
CA LYS A 59 25.02 -2.39 2.11
C LYS A 59 24.46 -2.35 0.70
N GLU A 60 23.58 -3.30 0.43
CA GLU A 60 22.93 -3.40 -0.88
C GLU A 60 21.97 -2.22 -1.11
N ARG A 61 21.82 -1.80 -2.38
CA ARG A 61 20.91 -0.74 -2.81
C ARG A 61 21.19 0.64 -2.21
N ILE A 62 22.35 0.86 -1.61
CA ILE A 62 22.78 2.14 -1.03
C ILE A 62 23.88 2.76 -1.89
N THR A 63 23.77 4.07 -2.12
CA THR A 63 24.82 4.90 -2.70
C THR A 63 25.10 6.09 -1.80
N VAL A 64 26.36 6.55 -1.80
CA VAL A 64 26.83 7.68 -0.99
C VAL A 64 27.46 8.70 -1.90
N SER A 65 27.20 9.98 -1.67
CA SER A 65 27.79 11.10 -2.42
C SER A 65 27.90 12.35 -1.56
N GLN A 66 28.71 13.31 -2.00
CA GLN A 66 28.82 14.63 -1.36
C GLN A 66 27.72 15.55 -1.90
N GLU A 67 27.04 16.28 -1.03
CA GLU A 67 26.09 17.33 -1.39
C GLU A 67 26.33 18.57 -0.53
N GLY A 68 27.08 19.53 -1.09
CA GLY A 68 27.56 20.70 -0.35
C GLY A 68 28.46 20.32 0.82
N THR A 69 28.06 20.71 2.04
CA THR A 69 28.76 20.35 3.29
C THR A 69 28.25 19.06 3.92
N PHE A 70 27.20 18.47 3.35
CA PHE A 70 26.54 17.26 3.86
C PHE A 70 26.89 16.03 3.03
N VAL A 71 26.70 14.86 3.61
CA VAL A 71 26.77 13.59 2.89
C VAL A 71 25.37 13.13 2.56
N LYS A 72 25.14 12.87 1.28
CA LYS A 72 23.90 12.31 0.77
C LYS A 72 23.97 10.79 0.70
N ILE A 73 23.00 10.14 1.31
CA ILE A 73 22.85 8.69 1.29
C ILE A 73 21.52 8.39 0.59
N THR A 74 21.56 7.62 -0.49
CA THR A 74 20.42 7.30 -1.31
C THR A 74 20.19 5.79 -1.30
N ALA A 75 18.94 5.38 -1.04
CA ALA A 75 18.50 4.01 -1.18
C ALA A 75 17.62 3.83 -2.43
N SER A 76 17.78 2.68 -3.11
CA SER A 76 16.95 2.25 -4.22
C SER A 76 16.07 1.07 -3.80
N GLY A 77 14.81 1.06 -4.25
CA GLY A 77 13.81 0.04 -3.98
C GLY A 77 13.14 -0.47 -5.26
N ILE A 78 12.03 -1.18 -5.09
CA ILE A 78 11.16 -1.66 -6.17
C ILE A 78 9.74 -1.20 -5.85
N SER A 79 9.20 -0.32 -6.69
CA SER A 79 7.87 0.24 -6.51
C SER A 79 6.76 -0.75 -6.85
N ARG A 80 5.69 -0.71 -6.03
CA ARG A 80 4.43 -1.42 -6.24
C ARG A 80 3.29 -0.58 -5.67
N HIS A 81 2.06 -0.93 -6.03
CA HIS A 81 0.88 -0.34 -5.38
C HIS A 81 0.74 -0.89 -3.95
N ALA A 82 0.40 -0.03 -2.98
CA ALA A 82 0.33 -0.41 -1.55
C ALA A 82 -0.65 -1.55 -1.23
N ALA A 83 -1.68 -1.73 -2.05
CA ALA A 83 -2.63 -2.84 -1.90
C ALA A 83 -2.08 -4.20 -2.40
N PHE A 84 -0.98 -4.21 -3.16
CA PHE A 84 -0.37 -5.39 -3.79
C PHE A 84 1.15 -5.29 -3.69
N PRO A 85 1.71 -5.46 -2.47
CA PRO A 85 3.12 -5.20 -2.21
C PRO A 85 4.06 -6.33 -2.64
N GLU A 86 3.55 -7.47 -3.08
CA GLU A 86 4.35 -8.66 -3.40
C GLU A 86 5.47 -8.36 -4.40
N GLY A 87 6.71 -8.65 -4.01
CA GLY A 87 7.90 -8.39 -4.82
C GLY A 87 8.33 -6.93 -4.85
N SER A 88 7.78 -6.08 -3.97
CA SER A 88 8.29 -4.73 -3.73
C SER A 88 9.56 -4.74 -2.87
N VAL A 89 10.24 -3.60 -2.86
CA VAL A 89 11.29 -3.28 -1.90
C VAL A 89 11.10 -1.82 -1.49
N ASN A 90 10.69 -1.58 -0.25
CA ASN A 90 10.47 -0.22 0.25
C ASN A 90 11.80 0.49 0.50
N ALA A 91 12.10 1.53 -0.30
CA ALA A 91 13.33 2.30 -0.16
C ALA A 91 13.44 3.04 1.18
N VAL A 92 12.32 3.37 1.84
CA VAL A 92 12.32 3.95 3.20
C VAL A 92 12.95 2.99 4.19
N TYR A 93 12.50 1.73 4.19
CA TYR A 93 13.08 0.71 5.05
C TYR A 93 14.57 0.48 4.77
N VAL A 94 14.94 0.34 3.48
CA VAL A 94 16.33 0.12 3.07
C VAL A 94 17.24 1.24 3.59
N LEU A 95 16.83 2.51 3.45
CA LEU A 95 17.58 3.65 3.93
C LEU A 95 17.64 3.69 5.46
N ALA A 96 16.49 3.51 6.12
CA ALA A 96 16.39 3.54 7.58
C ALA A 96 17.23 2.42 8.23
N GLU A 97 17.22 1.20 7.66
CA GLU A 97 18.07 0.09 8.09
C GLU A 97 19.54 0.43 7.93
N ALA A 98 19.94 0.95 6.77
CA ALA A 98 21.33 1.30 6.48
C ALA A 98 21.85 2.38 7.45
N LEU A 99 21.08 3.43 7.69
CA LEU A 99 21.42 4.50 8.62
C LEU A 99 21.53 4.01 10.06
N THR A 100 20.57 3.19 10.50
CA THR A 100 20.54 2.68 11.88
C THR A 100 21.69 1.71 12.15
N SER A 101 21.87 0.72 11.27
CA SER A 101 22.87 -0.37 11.48
C SER A 101 24.33 0.13 11.26
N SER A 102 24.53 1.22 10.51
CA SER A 102 25.86 1.81 10.34
C SER A 102 26.34 2.62 11.55
N GLY A 103 25.43 3.01 12.44
CA GLY A 103 25.75 3.89 13.57
C GLY A 103 26.20 5.30 13.15
N ILE A 104 25.80 5.77 11.95
CA ILE A 104 26.19 7.08 11.42
C ILE A 104 25.39 8.23 12.04
N LEU A 105 24.18 7.93 12.54
CA LEU A 105 23.30 8.93 13.14
C LEU A 105 23.61 9.13 14.63
N THR A 106 23.40 10.35 15.11
CA THR A 106 23.60 10.78 16.49
C THR A 106 22.32 11.38 17.11
N GLY A 107 22.25 11.38 18.43
CA GLY A 107 21.13 12.01 19.16
C GLY A 107 19.76 11.39 18.83
N LYS A 108 18.73 12.22 18.83
CA LYS A 108 17.35 11.77 18.53
C LYS A 108 17.16 11.34 17.08
N SER A 109 18.04 11.74 16.14
CA SER A 109 18.02 11.26 14.76
C SER A 109 18.13 9.73 14.69
N HIS A 110 18.98 9.12 15.52
CA HIS A 110 19.11 7.65 15.58
C HIS A 110 17.82 6.99 16.04
N GLU A 111 17.20 7.48 17.12
CA GLU A 111 15.95 6.92 17.64
C GLU A 111 14.78 7.09 16.67
N ALA A 112 14.66 8.26 16.05
CA ALA A 112 13.63 8.54 15.04
C ALA A 112 13.75 7.60 13.84
N VAL A 113 14.94 7.45 13.25
CA VAL A 113 15.15 6.55 12.11
C VAL A 113 15.02 5.08 12.50
N ARG A 114 15.42 4.71 13.71
CA ARG A 114 15.19 3.36 14.23
C ARG A 114 13.69 3.05 14.36
N GLY A 115 12.90 3.99 14.88
CA GLY A 115 11.44 3.85 14.93
C GLY A 115 10.82 3.74 13.54
N LEU A 116 11.25 4.59 12.60
CA LEU A 116 10.83 4.51 11.19
C LEU A 116 11.18 3.14 10.58
N MET A 117 12.39 2.62 10.79
CA MET A 117 12.81 1.29 10.35
C MET A 117 11.87 0.18 10.86
N ILE A 118 11.48 0.23 12.14
CA ILE A 118 10.56 -0.75 12.72
C ILE A 118 9.18 -0.64 12.06
N LEU A 119 8.63 0.57 11.95
CA LEU A 119 7.29 0.81 11.40
C LEU A 119 7.17 0.42 9.92
N THR A 120 8.29 0.47 9.17
CA THR A 120 8.33 0.16 7.73
C THR A 120 9.01 -1.18 7.41
N GLY A 121 9.30 -1.99 8.44
CA GLY A 121 10.10 -3.22 8.33
C GLY A 121 9.44 -4.36 7.57
N ASP A 122 8.13 -4.29 7.38
CA ASP A 122 7.38 -5.24 6.57
C ASP A 122 6.13 -4.56 5.98
N ASP A 123 5.58 -5.16 4.93
CA ASP A 123 4.42 -4.64 4.21
C ASP A 123 3.07 -5.10 4.82
N TYR A 124 3.08 -5.96 5.85
CA TYR A 124 1.90 -6.61 6.43
C TYR A 124 1.62 -6.21 7.88
N GLY A 125 2.26 -5.13 8.34
CA GLY A 125 1.94 -4.47 9.59
C GLY A 125 2.50 -5.12 10.86
N GLN A 126 3.45 -6.06 10.79
CA GLN A 126 4.05 -6.63 12.00
C GLN A 126 4.84 -5.56 12.77
N GLY A 127 5.71 -4.81 12.10
CA GLY A 127 6.45 -3.71 12.69
C GLY A 127 5.55 -2.56 13.19
N ALA A 128 4.43 -2.36 12.53
CA ALA A 128 3.40 -1.39 12.90
C ALA A 128 2.43 -1.88 14.00
N GLY A 129 2.58 -3.12 14.50
CA GLY A 129 1.76 -3.69 15.57
C GLY A 129 0.33 -4.04 15.15
N ILE A 130 0.07 -4.19 13.86
CA ILE A 130 -1.25 -4.44 13.26
C ILE A 130 -1.25 -5.63 12.27
N PRO A 131 -0.70 -6.81 12.62
CA PRO A 131 -0.64 -7.95 11.71
C PRO A 131 -1.99 -8.68 11.62
N PHE A 132 -3.06 -7.97 11.27
CA PHE A 132 -4.40 -8.54 11.14
C PHE A 132 -4.55 -9.33 9.84
N GLU A 133 -5.31 -10.42 9.92
CA GLU A 133 -5.61 -11.30 8.80
C GLU A 133 -7.00 -11.91 8.96
N ASP A 134 -7.72 -12.16 7.86
CA ASP A 134 -8.93 -12.95 7.84
C ASP A 134 -8.92 -13.99 6.69
N SER A 135 -9.86 -14.94 6.73
CA SER A 135 -10.00 -15.96 5.70
C SER A 135 -10.59 -15.43 4.39
N GLU A 136 -11.29 -14.29 4.45
CA GLU A 136 -12.05 -13.73 3.33
C GLU A 136 -11.19 -12.85 2.42
N SER A 137 -10.31 -12.06 3.03
CA SER A 137 -9.51 -11.06 2.29
C SER A 137 -8.00 -11.14 2.58
N GLY A 138 -7.56 -12.10 3.40
CA GLY A 138 -6.17 -12.32 3.73
C GLY A 138 -5.56 -11.24 4.60
N LYS A 139 -4.26 -11.02 4.46
CA LYS A 139 -3.46 -10.14 5.32
C LYS A 139 -3.77 -8.66 5.11
N LEU A 140 -3.71 -7.89 6.19
CA LEU A 140 -3.60 -6.43 6.14
C LEU A 140 -2.33 -6.04 5.36
N THR A 141 -2.37 -4.92 4.64
CA THR A 141 -1.15 -4.26 4.15
C THR A 141 -0.97 -2.91 4.85
N CYS A 142 0.28 -2.58 5.21
CA CYS A 142 0.65 -1.34 5.90
C CYS A 142 1.93 -0.78 5.28
N ILE A 143 1.82 0.27 4.53
CA ILE A 143 2.94 0.85 3.78
C ILE A 143 3.25 2.26 4.29
N GLY A 144 4.43 2.44 4.88
CA GLY A 144 5.02 3.76 5.08
C GLY A 144 5.64 4.23 3.78
N SER A 145 5.03 5.22 3.14
CA SER A 145 5.30 5.56 1.73
C SER A 145 5.87 6.95 1.52
N VAL A 146 5.33 7.97 2.16
CA VAL A 146 5.83 9.33 2.04
C VAL A 146 6.53 9.69 3.34
N VAL A 147 7.81 10.00 3.24
CA VAL A 147 8.63 10.45 4.38
C VAL A 147 9.20 11.81 4.07
N GLN A 148 9.08 12.72 5.03
CA GLN A 148 9.63 14.06 4.96
C GLN A 148 10.25 14.44 6.30
N MET A 149 11.24 15.29 6.25
CA MET A 149 11.82 15.90 7.44
C MET A 149 11.88 17.41 7.23
N GLU A 150 11.19 18.14 8.09
CA GLU A 150 11.12 19.61 8.09
C GLU A 150 11.33 20.13 9.53
N ASP A 151 12.16 21.14 9.69
CA ASP A 151 12.44 21.78 10.98
C ASP A 151 12.78 20.80 12.13
N GLY A 152 13.51 19.73 11.80
CA GLY A 152 13.91 18.71 12.77
C GLY A 152 12.78 17.70 13.14
N VAL A 153 11.65 17.78 12.48
CA VAL A 153 10.53 16.82 12.62
C VAL A 153 10.53 15.83 11.47
N LEU A 154 10.66 14.57 11.80
CA LEU A 154 10.50 13.46 10.83
C LEU A 154 9.03 13.04 10.81
N SER A 155 8.43 13.02 9.63
CA SER A 155 7.07 12.53 9.40
C SER A 155 7.03 11.38 8.41
N VAL A 156 6.11 10.47 8.61
CA VAL A 156 5.83 9.35 7.70
C VAL A 156 4.33 9.14 7.54
N SER A 157 3.87 9.09 6.28
CA SER A 157 2.48 8.81 5.94
C SER A 157 2.31 7.33 5.59
N PHE A 158 1.21 6.74 6.08
CA PHE A 158 0.88 5.33 5.90
C PHE A 158 -0.39 5.13 5.07
N ASP A 159 -0.37 4.12 4.19
CA ASP A 159 -1.55 3.51 3.57
C ASP A 159 -1.76 2.13 4.19
N VAL A 160 -2.85 1.97 4.94
CA VAL A 160 -3.21 0.72 5.60
C VAL A 160 -4.49 0.18 4.98
N ARG A 161 -4.43 -1.05 4.47
CA ARG A 161 -5.59 -1.78 3.95
C ARG A 161 -5.88 -2.96 4.87
N TYR A 162 -6.98 -2.89 5.64
CA TYR A 162 -7.29 -3.91 6.63
C TYR A 162 -8.41 -4.84 6.17
N PRO A 163 -8.39 -6.12 6.66
CA PRO A 163 -9.31 -7.15 6.20
C PRO A 163 -10.78 -6.83 6.39
N VAL A 164 -11.64 -7.44 5.55
CA VAL A 164 -13.06 -7.09 5.46
C VAL A 164 -13.88 -7.44 6.71
N THR A 165 -13.44 -8.38 7.52
CA THR A 165 -14.13 -8.78 8.76
C THR A 165 -13.54 -8.13 10.01
N ILE A 166 -12.47 -7.36 9.88
CA ILE A 166 -11.77 -6.73 11.01
C ILE A 166 -12.37 -5.35 11.30
N ASN A 167 -12.47 -5.04 12.60
CA ASN A 167 -12.95 -3.73 13.05
C ASN A 167 -11.86 -2.66 12.90
N GLY A 168 -12.10 -1.64 12.09
CA GLY A 168 -11.14 -0.56 11.84
C GLY A 168 -10.68 0.19 13.10
N LYS A 169 -11.54 0.31 14.14
CA LYS A 169 -11.16 0.92 15.43
C LYS A 169 -10.16 0.08 16.22
N GLU A 170 -10.17 -1.24 16.05
CA GLU A 170 -9.15 -2.11 16.67
C GLU A 170 -7.81 -1.94 15.99
N VAL A 171 -7.81 -1.84 14.67
CA VAL A 171 -6.60 -1.56 13.88
C VAL A 171 -6.02 -0.21 14.26
N GLU A 172 -6.84 0.85 14.30
CA GLU A 172 -6.44 2.20 14.70
C GLU A 172 -5.78 2.22 16.08
N LYS A 173 -6.43 1.66 17.09
CA LYS A 173 -5.91 1.62 18.46
C LYS A 173 -4.59 0.87 18.58
N ALA A 174 -4.47 -0.27 17.88
CA ALA A 174 -3.24 -1.05 17.89
C ALA A 174 -2.09 -0.29 17.23
N PHE A 175 -2.38 0.38 16.10
CA PHE A 175 -1.41 1.18 15.36
C PHE A 175 -0.94 2.39 16.18
N GLU A 176 -1.87 3.19 16.72
CA GLU A 176 -1.57 4.33 17.61
C GLU A 176 -0.68 3.89 18.78
N LYS A 177 -1.02 2.79 19.43
CA LYS A 177 -0.23 2.23 20.55
C LYS A 177 1.21 1.91 20.13
N GLN A 178 1.39 1.27 18.98
CA GLN A 178 2.72 0.92 18.49
C GLN A 178 3.53 2.16 18.10
N VAL A 179 2.94 3.07 17.34
CA VAL A 179 3.54 4.35 16.92
C VAL A 179 3.99 5.15 18.14
N SER A 180 3.12 5.28 19.14
CA SER A 180 3.42 6.00 20.39
C SER A 180 4.54 5.33 21.22
N SER A 181 4.59 3.99 21.21
CA SER A 181 5.64 3.24 21.93
C SER A 181 7.04 3.47 21.34
N LEU A 182 7.11 3.88 20.08
CA LEU A 182 8.34 4.20 19.36
C LEU A 182 8.70 5.70 19.41
N GLY A 183 7.96 6.49 20.20
CA GLY A 183 8.22 7.92 20.40
C GLY A 183 7.64 8.82 19.32
N PHE A 184 6.75 8.30 18.46
CA PHE A 184 6.04 9.11 17.47
C PHE A 184 4.67 9.56 17.99
N GLN A 185 4.24 10.71 17.53
CA GLN A 185 2.86 11.18 17.62
C GLN A 185 2.08 10.58 16.45
N PHE A 186 0.90 10.04 16.71
CA PHE A 186 0.01 9.46 15.72
C PHE A 186 -1.09 10.46 15.34
N GLU A 187 -1.32 10.62 14.05
CA GLU A 187 -2.40 11.44 13.51
C GLU A 187 -3.22 10.62 12.52
N MET A 188 -4.52 10.49 12.80
CA MET A 188 -5.47 9.79 11.94
C MET A 188 -5.90 10.71 10.82
N GLY A 189 -5.75 10.26 9.58
CA GLY A 189 -6.24 10.93 8.38
C GLY A 189 -7.56 10.36 7.88
N GLU A 190 -7.67 10.21 6.56
CA GLU A 190 -8.82 9.60 5.91
C GLU A 190 -8.98 8.12 6.31
N SER A 191 -10.20 7.70 6.59
CA SER A 191 -10.52 6.29 6.82
C SER A 191 -11.84 5.90 6.18
N SER A 192 -11.95 4.64 5.77
CA SER A 192 -13.21 4.08 5.29
C SER A 192 -13.36 2.63 5.76
N SER A 193 -14.60 2.29 6.13
CA SER A 193 -14.95 0.91 6.49
C SER A 193 -14.85 -0.02 5.27
N PRO A 194 -14.63 -1.32 5.48
CA PRO A 194 -14.73 -2.30 4.42
C PRO A 194 -16.12 -2.29 3.78
N ALA A 195 -16.19 -2.58 2.48
CA ALA A 195 -17.42 -3.04 1.84
C ALA A 195 -17.36 -4.57 1.77
N TYR A 196 -18.37 -5.25 2.30
CA TYR A 196 -18.33 -6.70 2.38
C TYR A 196 -19.75 -7.30 2.33
N VAL A 197 -19.93 -8.27 1.46
CA VAL A 197 -21.11 -9.11 1.36
C VAL A 197 -20.64 -10.56 1.55
N PRO A 198 -21.20 -11.34 2.50
CA PRO A 198 -20.76 -12.71 2.73
C PRO A 198 -20.84 -13.57 1.48
N LEU A 199 -19.83 -14.42 1.26
CA LEU A 199 -19.72 -15.27 0.05
C LEU A 199 -20.95 -16.17 -0.19
N ASN A 200 -21.69 -16.52 0.88
CA ASN A 200 -22.92 -17.29 0.82
C ASN A 200 -24.18 -16.46 0.48
N HIS A 201 -24.03 -15.17 0.17
CA HIS A 201 -25.14 -14.33 -0.25
C HIS A 201 -25.76 -14.85 -1.56
N PRO A 202 -27.09 -14.95 -1.68
CA PRO A 202 -27.76 -15.61 -2.80
C PRO A 202 -27.43 -15.01 -4.18
N TYR A 203 -27.04 -13.75 -4.24
CA TYR A 203 -26.70 -13.10 -5.51
C TYR A 203 -25.33 -13.50 -6.05
N ILE A 204 -24.40 -13.91 -5.19
CA ILE A 204 -23.02 -14.22 -5.63
C ILE A 204 -22.98 -15.41 -6.59
N PRO A 205 -23.60 -16.59 -6.29
CA PRO A 205 -23.58 -17.69 -7.23
C PRO A 205 -24.32 -17.38 -8.54
N VAL A 206 -25.38 -16.56 -8.51
CA VAL A 206 -26.10 -16.11 -9.71
C VAL A 206 -25.20 -15.25 -10.59
N LEU A 207 -24.58 -14.23 -10.01
CA LEU A 207 -23.68 -13.32 -10.74
C LEU A 207 -22.44 -14.07 -11.28
N SER A 208 -21.86 -14.98 -10.50
CA SER A 208 -20.74 -15.82 -10.92
C SER A 208 -21.13 -16.73 -12.09
N GLY A 209 -22.27 -17.39 -12.01
CA GLY A 209 -22.77 -18.24 -13.10
C GLY A 209 -23.00 -17.47 -14.41
N ILE A 210 -23.49 -16.23 -14.32
CA ILE A 210 -23.65 -15.35 -15.48
C ILE A 210 -22.28 -14.98 -16.08
N CYS A 211 -21.30 -14.62 -15.24
CA CYS A 211 -19.94 -14.36 -15.68
C CYS A 211 -19.36 -15.57 -16.43
N ASP A 212 -19.44 -16.75 -15.83
CA ASP A 212 -18.92 -17.99 -16.41
C ASP A 212 -19.55 -18.29 -17.75
N TYR A 213 -20.89 -18.14 -17.84
CA TYR A 213 -21.62 -18.34 -19.08
C TYR A 213 -21.18 -17.37 -20.20
N VAL A 214 -21.05 -16.09 -19.89
CA VAL A 214 -20.70 -15.07 -20.89
C VAL A 214 -19.22 -15.13 -21.28
N GLN A 215 -18.36 -15.42 -20.31
CA GLN A 215 -16.91 -15.50 -20.58
C GLN A 215 -16.47 -16.86 -21.14
N GLY A 216 -17.26 -17.92 -20.92
CA GLY A 216 -16.92 -19.30 -21.32
C GLY A 216 -15.83 -19.93 -20.44
N LYS A 217 -15.59 -19.37 -19.26
CA LYS A 217 -14.58 -19.81 -18.32
C LYS A 217 -15.03 -19.50 -16.90
N HIS A 218 -14.69 -20.37 -15.94
CA HIS A 218 -14.95 -20.13 -14.53
C HIS A 218 -13.97 -19.14 -13.91
N TYR A 219 -14.49 -18.24 -13.10
CA TYR A 219 -13.73 -17.29 -12.27
C TYR A 219 -14.29 -17.28 -10.85
N GLU A 220 -13.42 -17.52 -9.88
CA GLU A 220 -13.81 -17.44 -8.47
C GLU A 220 -14.16 -15.99 -8.06
N PRO A 221 -15.22 -15.79 -7.27
CA PRO A 221 -15.47 -14.53 -6.59
C PRO A 221 -14.27 -14.14 -5.72
N TYR A 222 -14.01 -12.86 -5.56
CA TYR A 222 -12.82 -12.39 -4.86
C TYR A 222 -13.07 -11.16 -4.00
N THR A 223 -12.12 -10.87 -3.11
CA THR A 223 -11.99 -9.61 -2.38
C THR A 223 -10.79 -8.83 -2.89
N MET A 224 -10.79 -7.52 -2.72
CA MET A 224 -9.71 -6.68 -3.20
C MET A 224 -9.22 -5.68 -2.15
N GLY A 225 -7.93 -5.31 -2.23
CA GLY A 225 -7.34 -4.27 -1.39
C GLY A 225 -7.69 -2.84 -1.84
N GLY A 226 -8.13 -2.68 -3.09
CA GLY A 226 -8.58 -1.39 -3.62
C GLY A 226 -9.97 -1.01 -3.16
N GLY A 227 -10.43 0.17 -3.60
CA GLY A 227 -11.78 0.65 -3.33
C GLY A 227 -12.46 1.13 -4.60
N THR A 228 -13.74 0.82 -4.74
CA THR A 228 -14.60 1.27 -5.82
C THR A 228 -15.83 2.01 -5.28
N TYR A 229 -16.77 2.31 -6.16
CA TYR A 229 -18.06 2.89 -5.76
C TYR A 229 -18.87 1.98 -4.80
N SER A 230 -18.59 0.68 -4.77
CA SER A 230 -19.26 -0.29 -3.90
C SER A 230 -19.22 0.12 -2.42
N ARG A 231 -18.12 0.69 -1.95
CA ARG A 231 -17.99 1.13 -0.56
C ARG A 231 -18.91 2.29 -0.14
N HIS A 232 -19.51 2.97 -1.09
CA HIS A 232 -20.48 4.04 -0.84
C HIS A 232 -21.93 3.57 -0.83
N LEU A 233 -22.16 2.30 -1.14
CA LEU A 233 -23.49 1.69 -1.21
C LEU A 233 -23.61 0.53 -0.23
N PRO A 234 -24.65 0.48 0.60
CA PRO A 234 -24.89 -0.65 1.51
C PRO A 234 -25.01 -1.98 0.75
N ALA A 235 -24.29 -3.00 1.21
CA ALA A 235 -24.35 -4.37 0.66
C ALA A 235 -24.12 -4.46 -0.86
N ALA A 236 -23.31 -3.57 -1.42
CA ALA A 236 -23.00 -3.58 -2.83
C ALA A 236 -21.98 -4.68 -3.17
N ILE A 237 -22.22 -5.36 -4.27
CA ILE A 237 -21.32 -6.33 -4.88
C ILE A 237 -20.66 -5.68 -6.09
N GLY A 238 -19.32 -5.69 -6.15
CA GLY A 238 -18.60 -5.23 -7.32
C GLY A 238 -18.78 -6.21 -8.48
N PHE A 239 -19.34 -5.72 -9.58
CA PHE A 239 -19.65 -6.54 -10.74
C PHE A 239 -19.40 -5.78 -12.03
N GLY A 240 -18.64 -6.31 -12.93
CA GLY A 240 -18.26 -5.58 -14.14
C GLY A 240 -17.54 -6.45 -15.19
N PRO A 241 -17.28 -5.96 -16.44
CA PRO A 241 -16.83 -6.78 -17.58
C PRO A 241 -15.35 -7.18 -17.62
N GLY A 242 -14.50 -6.62 -16.76
CA GLY A 242 -13.07 -6.93 -16.78
C GLY A 242 -12.75 -8.33 -16.24
N VAL A 243 -11.88 -9.06 -16.86
CA VAL A 243 -11.38 -10.36 -16.41
C VAL A 243 -9.88 -10.32 -16.16
N PRO A 244 -9.35 -11.07 -15.18
CA PRO A 244 -7.94 -10.99 -14.80
C PRO A 244 -6.97 -11.30 -15.93
N ASP A 245 -7.39 -12.15 -16.85
CA ASP A 245 -6.61 -12.61 -17.99
C ASP A 245 -7.01 -11.94 -19.33
N ALA A 246 -7.66 -10.75 -19.25
CA ALA A 246 -7.95 -9.97 -20.44
C ALA A 246 -6.66 -9.63 -21.20
N PRO A 247 -6.62 -9.84 -22.54
CA PRO A 247 -5.45 -9.51 -23.32
C PRO A 247 -5.19 -7.99 -23.26
N ASN A 248 -3.97 -7.61 -22.92
CA ASN A 248 -3.52 -6.24 -23.05
C ASN A 248 -2.89 -6.06 -24.45
N PRO A 249 -3.38 -5.14 -25.29
CA PRO A 249 -2.81 -4.90 -26.62
C PRO A 249 -1.46 -4.17 -26.56
N PHE A 250 -1.09 -3.61 -25.41
CA PHE A 250 0.18 -2.91 -25.21
C PHE A 250 1.18 -3.78 -24.47
N GLU A 251 2.45 -3.65 -24.83
CA GLU A 251 3.56 -4.27 -24.12
C GLU A 251 3.95 -3.43 -22.87
N ASN A 252 4.64 -4.05 -21.92
CA ASN A 252 5.30 -3.37 -20.80
C ASN A 252 4.41 -2.52 -19.88
N GLY A 253 3.19 -2.97 -19.61
CA GLY A 253 2.33 -2.37 -18.58
C GLY A 253 1.62 -1.08 -18.99
N HIS A 254 1.60 -0.74 -20.27
CA HIS A 254 0.78 0.32 -20.83
C HIS A 254 -0.70 -0.10 -20.96
N GLY A 255 -1.61 0.87 -21.09
CA GLY A 255 -3.04 0.65 -21.33
C GLY A 255 -3.84 0.14 -20.14
N GLN A 256 -3.25 0.11 -18.96
CA GLN A 256 -3.92 -0.32 -17.72
C GLN A 256 -4.80 0.79 -17.13
N GLY A 257 -5.70 0.40 -16.22
CA GLY A 257 -6.52 1.36 -15.48
C GLY A 257 -5.67 2.46 -14.81
N HIS A 258 -6.18 3.70 -14.84
CA HIS A 258 -5.53 4.92 -14.32
C HIS A 258 -4.31 5.40 -15.11
N GLN A 259 -4.02 4.84 -16.28
CA GLN A 259 -2.96 5.34 -17.16
C GLN A 259 -3.53 6.28 -18.24
N PRO A 260 -2.71 7.20 -18.79
CA PRO A 260 -3.16 8.13 -19.83
C PRO A 260 -3.64 7.43 -21.12
N ASP A 261 -3.18 6.20 -21.34
CA ASP A 261 -3.49 5.34 -22.47
C ASP A 261 -4.41 4.17 -22.09
N GLU A 262 -5.16 4.29 -20.99
CA GLU A 262 -6.13 3.29 -20.57
C GLU A 262 -7.07 2.90 -21.71
N CYS A 263 -7.21 1.61 -21.95
CA CYS A 263 -8.03 1.09 -23.01
C CYS A 263 -8.82 -0.15 -22.59
N VAL A 264 -9.92 -0.40 -23.31
CA VAL A 264 -10.78 -1.57 -23.11
C VAL A 264 -11.06 -2.18 -24.48
N PRO A 265 -10.82 -3.49 -24.69
CA PRO A 265 -11.19 -4.18 -25.93
C PRO A 265 -12.70 -4.09 -26.20
N LEU A 266 -13.07 -3.87 -27.46
CA LEU A 266 -14.49 -3.71 -27.85
C LEU A 266 -15.32 -4.97 -27.56
N ASP A 267 -14.77 -6.16 -27.78
CA ASP A 267 -15.42 -7.44 -27.47
C ASP A 267 -15.70 -7.57 -25.96
N MET A 268 -14.83 -7.05 -25.11
CA MET A 268 -15.04 -7.03 -23.65
C MET A 268 -16.20 -6.09 -23.27
N LEU A 269 -16.34 -4.95 -23.93
CA LEU A 269 -17.50 -4.07 -23.74
C LEU A 269 -18.81 -4.75 -24.15
N LEU A 270 -18.82 -5.44 -25.30
CA LEU A 270 -19.99 -6.18 -25.77
C LEU A 270 -20.37 -7.33 -24.83
N LYS A 271 -19.38 -8.09 -24.33
CA LYS A 271 -19.60 -9.10 -23.30
C LYS A 271 -20.14 -8.46 -22.01
N GLY A 272 -19.63 -7.28 -21.62
CA GLY A 272 -20.13 -6.51 -20.47
C GLY A 272 -21.61 -6.18 -20.59
N VAL A 273 -22.05 -5.66 -21.74
CA VAL A 273 -23.48 -5.39 -22.00
C VAL A 273 -24.32 -6.65 -21.84
N LYS A 274 -23.89 -7.77 -22.45
CA LYS A 274 -24.57 -9.06 -22.32
C LYS A 274 -24.63 -9.55 -20.87
N THR A 275 -23.55 -9.43 -20.12
CA THR A 275 -23.47 -9.79 -18.71
C THR A 275 -24.46 -9.00 -17.86
N TYR A 276 -24.55 -7.67 -18.05
CA TYR A 276 -25.52 -6.85 -17.31
C TYR A 276 -26.98 -7.13 -17.67
N ILE A 277 -27.28 -7.42 -18.93
CA ILE A 277 -28.64 -7.81 -19.33
C ILE A 277 -29.06 -9.09 -18.59
N PHE A 278 -28.24 -10.12 -18.60
CA PHE A 278 -28.54 -11.36 -17.88
C PHE A 278 -28.62 -11.13 -16.36
N ALA A 279 -27.70 -10.33 -15.78
CA ALA A 279 -27.75 -10.03 -14.35
C ALA A 279 -29.07 -9.37 -13.95
N LEU A 280 -29.54 -8.37 -14.71
CA LEU A 280 -30.82 -7.72 -14.43
C LEU A 280 -32.01 -8.70 -14.55
N MET A 281 -32.00 -9.58 -15.56
CA MET A 281 -33.08 -10.57 -15.75
C MET A 281 -33.13 -11.63 -14.66
N GLU A 282 -31.97 -12.15 -14.24
CA GLU A 282 -31.90 -13.22 -13.24
C GLU A 282 -32.10 -12.68 -11.82
N LEU A 283 -31.58 -11.50 -11.51
CA LEU A 283 -31.78 -10.87 -10.20
C LEU A 283 -33.25 -10.47 -9.97
N ASP A 284 -33.96 -10.02 -11.00
CA ASP A 284 -35.39 -9.68 -10.92
C ASP A 284 -36.26 -10.87 -10.50
N GLN A 285 -35.81 -12.10 -10.73
CA GLN A 285 -36.53 -13.32 -10.36
C GLN A 285 -36.31 -13.73 -8.91
N ILE A 286 -35.30 -13.20 -8.23
CA ILE A 286 -34.94 -13.57 -6.86
C ILE A 286 -35.07 -12.40 -5.86
N LEU A 287 -35.45 -11.23 -6.33
CA LEU A 287 -35.87 -10.07 -5.52
C LEU A 287 -37.33 -10.23 -5.08
#